data_121c2056b42e93fa21f49178b5a68822
#
_entry.id   121c2056b42e93fa21f49178b5a68822
#
_cell.length_a   1.000
_cell.length_b   1.000
_cell.length_c   1.000
_cell.angle_alpha   90.00
_cell.angle_beta   90.00
_cell.angle_gamma   90.00
#
_symmetry.space_group_name_H-M   'P 1'
#
loop_
_entity.id
_entity.type
_entity.pdbx_description
1 polymer ?
#
loop_
_entity_poly.entity_id
_entity_poly.type
_entity_poly.pdbx_seq_one_letter_code
_entity_poly.pdbx_strand_id
1 'polypeptide(L)'
;GFLRTCGFQVYGAGTDTIFIKGARGVSLCARPQEVMYFILEDRIEAATYMAAVLGSGGRAVFRNIREKYISEILKCFERMGAAVRTYENTIEVWSCGRLKSPGMIITQPYPGFPTDCQPQLLTLSTMAKGLTTIREEVFESRFTHKNDLVKMGADIEICGKNAIIKGVKTLQGKEVEAKDLRGGAALVIAGLMAEGKTVVNNAFHIQRGYEDFEKGIKDLGGLIEKKREER
;
A
#
# COMPACT_ATOMS: atom_id res chain seq x y z
N GLY A 1 -11.93 10.13 16.75
CA GLY A 1 -12.71 11.03 15.86
C GLY A 1 -14.19 10.67 15.92
N PHE A 2 -14.65 9.74 15.07
CA PHE A 2 -16.06 9.42 14.83
C PHE A 2 -16.90 9.25 16.12
N LEU A 3 -16.51 8.38 17.05
CA LEU A 3 -17.27 8.20 18.31
C LEU A 3 -17.43 9.50 19.13
N ARG A 4 -16.42 10.37 19.14
CA ARG A 4 -16.54 11.68 19.83
C ARG A 4 -17.54 12.58 19.11
N THR A 5 -17.56 12.58 17.79
CA THR A 5 -18.55 13.33 17.00
C THR A 5 -19.97 12.81 17.25
N CYS A 6 -20.13 11.51 17.50
CA CYS A 6 -21.39 10.90 17.92
C CYS A 6 -21.75 11.15 19.40
N GLY A 7 -20.98 11.97 20.14
CA GLY A 7 -21.25 12.32 21.53
C GLY A 7 -20.71 11.34 22.59
N PHE A 8 -19.95 10.30 22.19
CA PHE A 8 -19.34 9.39 23.14
C PHE A 8 -18.11 10.00 23.82
N GLN A 9 -17.95 9.72 25.12
CA GLN A 9 -16.75 10.13 25.85
C GLN A 9 -15.63 9.12 25.58
N VAL A 10 -14.60 9.56 24.84
CA VAL A 10 -13.44 8.75 24.45
C VAL A 10 -12.17 9.47 24.89
N TYR A 11 -11.34 8.83 25.70
CA TYR A 11 -10.07 9.33 26.22
C TYR A 11 -8.92 8.44 25.72
N GLY A 12 -7.71 8.98 25.67
CA GLY A 12 -6.51 8.22 25.27
C GLY A 12 -6.43 7.88 23.77
N ALA A 13 -7.26 8.49 22.91
CA ALA A 13 -7.17 8.27 21.46
C ALA A 13 -5.81 8.77 20.94
N GLY A 14 -5.05 7.87 20.28
CA GLY A 14 -3.67 8.12 19.82
C GLY A 14 -2.60 7.60 20.78
N THR A 15 -2.99 6.96 21.89
CA THR A 15 -2.10 6.24 22.81
C THR A 15 -2.36 4.73 22.71
N ASP A 16 -1.58 3.93 23.43
CA ASP A 16 -1.74 2.48 23.57
C ASP A 16 -2.96 2.04 24.38
N THR A 17 -3.59 2.99 25.08
CA THR A 17 -4.76 2.72 25.96
C THR A 17 -5.91 3.66 25.64
N ILE A 18 -7.07 3.11 25.30
CA ILE A 18 -8.27 3.87 24.98
C ILE A 18 -9.37 3.57 26.00
N PHE A 19 -9.89 4.61 26.65
CA PHE A 19 -11.04 4.51 27.53
C PHE A 19 -12.29 5.03 26.83
N ILE A 20 -13.34 4.22 26.80
CA ILE A 20 -14.63 4.60 26.24
C ILE A 20 -15.69 4.47 27.35
N LYS A 21 -16.34 5.59 27.71
CA LYS A 21 -17.47 5.53 28.63
C LYS A 21 -18.71 5.08 27.87
N GLY A 22 -19.22 3.92 28.23
CA GLY A 22 -20.42 3.36 27.62
C GLY A 22 -21.66 4.24 27.82
N ALA A 23 -22.60 4.16 26.91
CA ALA A 23 -23.80 4.98 26.85
C ALA A 23 -24.96 4.43 27.75
N ARG A 24 -24.70 3.65 28.79
CA ARG A 24 -25.77 3.20 29.73
C ARG A 24 -26.55 4.40 30.27
N GLY A 25 -27.82 4.51 29.89
CA GLY A 25 -28.71 5.60 30.32
C GLY A 25 -28.76 6.82 29.39
N VAL A 26 -27.97 6.88 28.34
CA VAL A 26 -28.18 7.82 27.25
C VAL A 26 -29.18 7.16 26.29
N SER A 27 -30.40 7.71 26.22
CA SER A 27 -31.41 7.27 25.26
C SER A 27 -30.86 7.51 23.84
N LEU A 28 -30.26 6.51 23.23
CA LEU A 28 -29.91 6.51 21.81
C LEU A 28 -31.16 6.66 20.90
N CYS A 29 -32.36 6.59 21.49
CA CYS A 29 -33.65 6.70 20.82
C CYS A 29 -34.27 8.11 20.85
N ALA A 30 -33.69 9.07 21.58
CA ALA A 30 -34.20 10.43 21.62
C ALA A 30 -33.62 11.25 20.44
N ARG A 31 -34.19 11.03 19.26
CA ARG A 31 -33.92 11.62 17.94
C ARG A 31 -32.55 11.22 17.35
N PRO A 32 -32.51 10.62 16.14
CA PRO A 32 -31.29 10.51 15.39
C PRO A 32 -30.78 11.92 15.09
N GLN A 33 -29.80 12.36 15.83
CA GLN A 33 -29.06 13.56 15.46
C GLN A 33 -28.24 13.17 14.26
N GLU A 34 -28.50 13.75 13.11
CA GLU A 34 -27.64 13.54 11.93
C GLU A 34 -26.23 13.98 12.29
N VAL A 35 -25.29 13.05 12.18
CA VAL A 35 -23.88 13.29 12.46
C VAL A 35 -23.13 13.29 11.15
N MET A 36 -22.61 14.43 10.74
CA MET A 36 -21.70 14.52 9.62
C MET A 36 -20.28 14.23 10.09
N TYR A 37 -19.64 13.25 9.48
CA TYR A 37 -18.26 12.89 9.77
C TYR A 37 -17.49 12.66 8.48
N PHE A 38 -16.35 13.34 8.33
CA PHE A 38 -15.43 13.14 7.21
C PHE A 38 -14.46 12.00 7.54
N ILE A 39 -14.54 10.92 6.78
CA ILE A 39 -13.60 9.80 6.87
C ILE A 39 -12.21 10.27 6.44
N LEU A 40 -11.17 9.79 7.12
CA LEU A 40 -9.80 10.10 6.75
C LEU A 40 -9.46 9.47 5.41
N GLU A 41 -8.53 10.10 4.71
CA GLU A 41 -7.96 9.61 3.46
C GLU A 41 -7.33 8.23 3.64
N ASP A 42 -7.50 7.34 2.66
CA ASP A 42 -6.85 6.02 2.68
C ASP A 42 -5.38 6.15 2.27
N ARG A 43 -4.51 6.17 3.29
CA ARG A 43 -3.07 6.24 3.09
C ARG A 43 -2.48 5.01 2.41
N ILE A 44 -3.14 3.85 2.54
CA ILE A 44 -2.64 2.60 1.97
C ILE A 44 -2.97 2.55 0.47
N GLU A 45 -4.17 2.97 0.09
CA GLU A 45 -4.56 3.14 -1.30
C GLU A 45 -3.62 4.14 -2.00
N ALA A 46 -3.43 5.33 -1.41
CA ALA A 46 -2.52 6.33 -1.95
C ALA A 46 -1.09 5.78 -2.12
N ALA A 47 -0.55 5.09 -1.10
CA ALA A 47 0.78 4.47 -1.17
C ALA A 47 0.88 3.41 -2.26
N THR A 48 -0.18 2.65 -2.51
CA THR A 48 -0.23 1.63 -3.56
C THR A 48 -0.12 2.25 -4.95
N TYR A 49 -0.89 3.31 -5.22
CA TYR A 49 -0.77 4.04 -6.49
C TYR A 49 0.56 4.79 -6.62
N MET A 50 1.09 5.37 -5.54
CA MET A 50 2.43 5.96 -5.54
C MET A 50 3.49 4.92 -5.90
N ALA A 51 3.40 3.72 -5.34
CA ALA A 51 4.30 2.61 -5.68
C ALA A 51 4.19 2.21 -7.15
N ALA A 52 2.98 2.14 -7.71
CA ALA A 52 2.80 1.87 -9.14
C ALA A 52 3.50 2.93 -10.02
N VAL A 53 3.32 4.21 -9.71
CA VAL A 53 3.96 5.33 -10.41
C VAL A 53 5.49 5.26 -10.31
N LEU A 54 6.02 5.06 -9.11
CA LEU A 54 7.47 5.02 -8.88
C LEU A 54 8.13 3.80 -9.53
N GLY A 55 7.47 2.63 -9.45
CA GLY A 55 7.96 1.40 -10.06
C GLY A 55 7.99 1.46 -11.58
N SER A 56 7.06 2.17 -12.19
CA SER A 56 6.97 2.37 -13.65
C SER A 56 7.81 3.56 -14.16
N GLY A 57 8.54 4.27 -13.29
CA GLY A 57 9.33 5.43 -13.68
C GLY A 57 8.52 6.68 -13.99
N GLY A 58 7.29 6.75 -13.49
CA GLY A 58 6.33 7.82 -13.77
C GLY A 58 6.42 9.02 -12.82
N ARG A 59 5.47 9.96 -13.01
CA ARG A 59 5.22 11.12 -12.15
C ARG A 59 3.72 11.32 -11.98
N ALA A 60 3.26 11.54 -10.75
CA ALA A 60 1.86 11.81 -10.46
C ALA A 60 1.67 12.75 -9.27
N VAL A 61 0.49 13.37 -9.24
CA VAL A 61 0.03 14.26 -8.17
C VAL A 61 -1.18 13.62 -7.49
N PHE A 62 -1.07 13.41 -6.20
CA PHE A 62 -2.12 12.86 -5.34
C PHE A 62 -2.74 13.99 -4.51
N ARG A 63 -4.05 14.19 -4.67
CA ARG A 63 -4.80 15.25 -3.96
C ARG A 63 -5.59 14.65 -2.80
N ASN A 64 -5.96 15.51 -1.86
CA ASN A 64 -6.72 15.14 -0.66
C ASN A 64 -6.03 14.07 0.19
N ILE A 65 -4.70 14.12 0.28
CA ILE A 65 -3.89 13.26 1.16
C ILE A 65 -2.91 14.10 1.97
N ARG A 66 -2.97 13.98 3.28
CA ARG A 66 -2.11 14.75 4.21
C ARG A 66 -0.84 13.98 4.53
N GLU A 67 0.30 14.62 4.34
CA GLU A 67 1.63 14.06 4.59
C GLU A 67 1.74 13.38 5.96
N LYS A 68 1.20 13.98 7.02
CA LYS A 68 1.29 13.45 8.39
C LYS A 68 0.77 12.02 8.57
N TYR A 69 -0.13 11.56 7.71
CA TYR A 69 -0.67 10.19 7.79
C TYR A 69 0.13 9.17 7.00
N ILE A 70 1.01 9.62 6.10
CA ILE A 70 1.76 8.77 5.16
C ILE A 70 3.29 9.00 5.27
N SER A 71 3.75 9.81 6.21
CA SER A 71 5.12 10.29 6.31
C SER A 71 6.18 9.18 6.28
N GLU A 72 5.99 8.08 7.00
CA GLU A 72 6.97 6.98 7.02
C GLU A 72 7.08 6.26 5.67
N ILE A 73 5.98 6.20 4.91
CA ILE A 73 5.99 5.64 3.56
C ILE A 73 6.73 6.58 2.61
N LEU A 74 6.48 7.90 2.69
CA LEU A 74 7.17 8.89 1.86
C LEU A 74 8.67 8.89 2.15
N LYS A 75 9.09 8.89 3.42
CA LYS A 75 10.50 8.75 3.81
C LYS A 75 11.15 7.49 3.22
N CYS A 76 10.39 6.38 3.18
CA CYS A 76 10.88 5.16 2.56
C CYS A 76 11.09 5.35 1.05
N PHE A 77 10.15 5.97 0.34
CA PHE A 77 10.28 6.27 -1.09
C PHE A 77 11.43 7.23 -1.38
N GLU A 78 11.62 8.27 -0.56
CA GLU A 78 12.77 9.18 -0.66
C GLU A 78 14.11 8.43 -0.46
N ARG A 79 14.19 7.54 0.51
CA ARG A 79 15.37 6.65 0.69
C ARG A 79 15.61 5.77 -0.53
N MET A 80 14.55 5.39 -1.25
CA MET A 80 14.67 4.67 -2.53
C MET A 80 15.12 5.58 -3.68
N GLY A 81 15.23 6.88 -3.47
CA GLY A 81 15.64 7.87 -4.47
C GLY A 81 14.50 8.43 -5.29
N ALA A 82 13.26 8.22 -4.86
CA ALA A 82 12.12 8.95 -5.41
C ALA A 82 12.19 10.42 -4.97
N ALA A 83 11.73 11.32 -5.83
CA ALA A 83 11.49 12.69 -5.46
C ALA A 83 10.05 12.83 -4.95
N VAL A 84 9.91 13.51 -3.82
CA VAL A 84 8.63 13.77 -3.16
C VAL A 84 8.51 15.27 -2.92
N ARG A 85 7.33 15.82 -3.20
CA ARG A 85 7.00 17.20 -2.89
C ARG A 85 5.61 17.25 -2.26
N THR A 86 5.49 17.97 -1.16
CA THR A 86 4.24 18.07 -0.40
C THR A 86 3.76 19.52 -0.33
N TYR A 87 2.45 19.72 -0.50
CA TYR A 87 1.76 21.01 -0.39
C TYR A 87 0.42 20.79 0.29
N GLU A 88 0.21 21.32 1.49
CA GLU A 88 -1.04 21.19 2.22
C GLU A 88 -1.60 19.74 2.23
N ASN A 89 -2.59 19.48 1.37
CA ASN A 89 -3.23 18.17 1.20
C ASN A 89 -2.91 17.52 -0.16
N THR A 90 -1.76 17.84 -0.73
CA THR A 90 -1.33 17.34 -2.04
C THR A 90 0.08 16.80 -1.94
N ILE A 91 0.31 15.63 -2.50
CA ILE A 91 1.61 14.97 -2.56
C ILE A 91 1.93 14.67 -4.03
N GLU A 92 3.07 15.13 -4.48
CA GLU A 92 3.61 14.80 -5.80
C GLU A 92 4.78 13.84 -5.63
N VAL A 93 4.79 12.76 -6.42
CA VAL A 93 5.90 11.80 -6.44
C VAL A 93 6.36 11.54 -7.86
N TRP A 94 7.67 11.35 -8.03
CA TRP A 94 8.24 10.92 -9.31
C TRP A 94 9.53 10.14 -9.13
N SER A 95 9.84 9.30 -10.11
CA SER A 95 11.09 8.56 -10.16
C SER A 95 12.16 9.37 -10.89
N CYS A 96 13.36 9.45 -10.30
CA CYS A 96 14.54 10.08 -10.91
C CYS A 96 15.47 9.03 -11.56
N GLY A 97 14.92 7.96 -12.06
CA GLY A 97 15.62 6.80 -12.62
C GLY A 97 15.41 5.53 -11.78
N ARG A 98 16.32 4.57 -11.93
CA ARG A 98 16.19 3.30 -11.19
C ARG A 98 16.25 3.52 -9.68
N LEU A 99 15.23 3.06 -8.98
CA LEU A 99 15.18 3.12 -7.52
C LEU A 99 16.35 2.37 -6.87
N LYS A 100 16.70 2.75 -5.66
CA LYS A 100 17.75 2.12 -4.83
C LYS A 100 17.10 1.38 -3.67
N SER A 101 17.81 0.43 -3.10
CA SER A 101 17.39 -0.21 -1.86
C SER A 101 17.24 0.84 -0.75
N PRO A 102 16.14 0.81 0.01
CA PRO A 102 15.98 1.63 1.22
C PRO A 102 16.79 1.07 2.40
N GLY A 103 17.52 -0.04 2.22
CA GLY A 103 18.19 -0.79 3.29
C GLY A 103 17.20 -1.66 4.07
N MET A 104 17.30 -1.63 5.39
CA MET A 104 16.39 -2.37 6.27
C MET A 104 15.14 -1.55 6.59
N ILE A 105 13.98 -2.18 6.43
CA ILE A 105 12.66 -1.66 6.83
C ILE A 105 12.02 -2.66 7.80
N ILE A 106 11.42 -2.14 8.87
CA ILE A 106 10.69 -2.92 9.87
C ILE A 106 9.26 -2.44 9.88
N THR A 107 8.30 -3.35 9.68
CA THR A 107 6.89 -3.01 9.83
C THR A 107 6.54 -2.80 11.29
N GLN A 108 5.74 -1.78 11.58
CA GLN A 108 5.35 -1.41 12.92
C GLN A 108 3.93 -0.85 12.93
N PRO A 109 3.24 -0.90 14.11
CA PRO A 109 2.01 -0.14 14.29
C PRO A 109 2.21 1.35 13.99
N TYR A 110 1.13 2.03 13.62
CA TYR A 110 1.17 3.48 13.40
C TYR A 110 1.80 4.21 14.61
N PRO A 111 2.70 5.17 14.42
CA PRO A 111 3.09 5.83 13.17
C PRO A 111 4.23 5.16 12.39
N GLY A 112 4.68 3.97 12.71
CA GLY A 112 5.72 3.26 11.99
C GLY A 112 5.30 2.83 10.57
N PHE A 113 6.21 2.13 9.86
CA PHE A 113 5.95 1.67 8.49
C PHE A 113 4.84 0.60 8.49
N PRO A 114 3.72 0.84 7.79
CA PRO A 114 2.55 -0.03 7.90
C PRO A 114 2.75 -1.38 7.17
N THR A 115 2.35 -2.47 7.82
CA THR A 115 2.35 -3.81 7.24
C THR A 115 1.55 -3.88 5.93
N ASP A 116 0.49 -3.06 5.77
CA ASP A 116 -0.32 -3.02 4.54
C ASP A 116 0.40 -2.41 3.34
N CYS A 117 1.51 -1.71 3.53
CA CYS A 117 2.38 -1.21 2.46
C CYS A 117 3.61 -2.11 2.23
N GLN A 118 3.79 -3.14 3.04
CA GLN A 118 4.92 -4.05 2.93
C GLN A 118 4.96 -4.77 1.57
N PRO A 119 3.85 -5.32 1.03
CA PRO A 119 3.87 -5.99 -0.28
C PRO A 119 4.27 -5.07 -1.44
N GLN A 120 3.80 -3.82 -1.43
CA GLN A 120 4.16 -2.82 -2.44
C GLN A 120 5.65 -2.47 -2.37
N LEU A 121 6.18 -2.28 -1.14
CA LEU A 121 7.60 -2.00 -0.92
C LEU A 121 8.48 -3.19 -1.35
N LEU A 122 8.07 -4.42 -1.03
CA LEU A 122 8.76 -5.63 -1.44
C LEU A 122 8.84 -5.69 -2.97
N THR A 123 7.72 -5.42 -3.66
CA THR A 123 7.65 -5.39 -5.12
C THR A 123 8.58 -4.33 -5.72
N LEU A 124 8.56 -3.09 -5.21
CA LEU A 124 9.49 -2.06 -5.67
C LEU A 124 10.95 -2.48 -5.48
N SER A 125 11.23 -3.14 -4.36
CA SER A 125 12.57 -3.60 -4.01
C SER A 125 13.11 -4.67 -4.96
N THR A 126 12.24 -5.43 -5.65
CA THR A 126 12.66 -6.45 -6.63
C THR A 126 13.46 -5.87 -7.78
N MET A 127 13.22 -4.62 -8.18
CA MET A 127 13.97 -3.94 -9.23
C MET A 127 14.86 -2.80 -8.71
N ALA A 128 14.88 -2.53 -7.41
CA ALA A 128 15.72 -1.51 -6.82
C ALA A 128 17.21 -1.93 -6.83
N LYS A 129 18.13 -0.98 -7.02
CA LYS A 129 19.57 -1.27 -6.98
C LYS A 129 20.03 -1.55 -5.54
N GLY A 130 20.57 -2.74 -5.29
CA GLY A 130 21.11 -3.13 -3.99
C GLY A 130 20.31 -4.24 -3.30
N LEU A 131 20.57 -4.42 -2.00
CA LEU A 131 19.94 -5.43 -1.15
C LEU A 131 18.97 -4.75 -0.19
N THR A 132 17.72 -5.17 -0.17
CA THR A 132 16.68 -4.70 0.77
C THR A 132 16.34 -5.82 1.74
N THR A 133 16.23 -5.49 3.01
CA THR A 133 15.68 -6.40 4.02
C THR A 133 14.40 -5.82 4.58
N ILE A 134 13.31 -6.57 4.50
CA ILE A 134 12.03 -6.19 5.10
C ILE A 134 11.73 -7.15 6.22
N ARG A 135 11.64 -6.64 7.45
CA ARG A 135 11.27 -7.39 8.63
C ARG A 135 9.80 -7.12 8.96
N GLU A 136 8.99 -8.19 8.93
CA GLU A 136 7.58 -8.13 9.25
C GLU A 136 7.34 -8.47 10.72
N GLU A 137 6.91 -7.47 11.50
CA GLU A 137 6.67 -7.63 12.94
C GLU A 137 5.20 -7.55 13.34
N VAL A 138 4.30 -7.24 12.40
CA VAL A 138 2.89 -6.99 12.66
C VAL A 138 2.01 -8.14 12.20
N PHE A 139 2.32 -8.75 11.05
CA PHE A 139 1.48 -9.76 10.42
C PHE A 139 2.26 -11.05 10.09
N GLU A 140 1.83 -12.19 10.61
CA GLU A 140 2.62 -13.43 10.59
C GLU A 140 2.86 -14.02 9.19
N SER A 141 1.95 -13.86 8.24
CA SER A 141 2.01 -14.54 6.92
C SER A 141 1.92 -13.55 5.75
N ARG A 142 2.71 -12.46 5.79
CA ARG A 142 2.57 -11.37 4.83
C ARG A 142 3.24 -11.60 3.47
N PHE A 143 4.10 -12.59 3.35
CA PHE A 143 4.89 -12.85 2.14
C PHE A 143 4.23 -13.81 1.13
N THR A 144 2.90 -13.90 1.12
CA THR A 144 2.13 -14.84 0.27
C THR A 144 2.41 -14.69 -1.22
N HIS A 145 2.64 -13.47 -1.70
CA HIS A 145 2.90 -13.10 -3.09
C HIS A 145 4.36 -13.34 -3.55
N LYS A 146 5.26 -13.71 -2.62
CA LYS A 146 6.69 -13.92 -2.91
C LYS A 146 6.94 -14.91 -4.03
N ASN A 147 6.25 -16.06 -4.00
CA ASN A 147 6.48 -17.11 -4.99
C ASN A 147 6.09 -16.66 -6.40
N ASP A 148 5.06 -15.84 -6.53
CA ASP A 148 4.61 -15.29 -7.81
C ASP A 148 5.59 -14.23 -8.33
N LEU A 149 6.17 -13.39 -7.46
CA LEU A 149 7.27 -12.49 -7.84
C LEU A 149 8.53 -13.27 -8.28
N VAL A 150 8.86 -14.39 -7.63
CA VAL A 150 9.98 -15.24 -8.04
C VAL A 150 9.74 -15.87 -9.42
N LYS A 151 8.48 -16.29 -9.75
CA LYS A 151 8.12 -16.72 -11.11
C LYS A 151 8.36 -15.62 -12.15
N MET A 152 8.20 -14.35 -11.77
CA MET A 152 8.48 -13.19 -12.61
C MET A 152 9.99 -12.85 -12.71
N GLY A 153 10.85 -13.58 -12.00
CA GLY A 153 12.30 -13.41 -12.02
C GLY A 153 12.89 -12.61 -10.87
N ALA A 154 12.12 -12.32 -9.83
CA ALA A 154 12.62 -11.66 -8.62
C ALA A 154 13.53 -12.59 -7.80
N ASP A 155 14.58 -12.02 -7.20
CA ASP A 155 15.50 -12.69 -6.28
C ASP A 155 15.13 -12.35 -4.85
N ILE A 156 14.39 -13.27 -4.20
CA ILE A 156 13.80 -13.08 -2.87
C ILE A 156 14.01 -14.33 -2.01
N GLU A 157 14.63 -14.14 -0.85
CA GLU A 157 14.77 -15.16 0.18
C GLU A 157 13.96 -14.77 1.42
N ILE A 158 13.31 -15.77 2.05
CA ILE A 158 12.58 -15.57 3.32
C ILE A 158 13.31 -16.31 4.42
N CYS A 159 13.73 -15.58 5.45
CA CYS A 159 14.39 -16.09 6.64
C CYS A 159 13.58 -15.68 7.88
N GLY A 160 12.70 -16.55 8.37
CA GLY A 160 11.78 -16.25 9.46
C GLY A 160 10.88 -15.06 9.13
N LYS A 161 10.96 -13.99 9.92
CA LYS A 161 10.21 -12.74 9.70
C LYS A 161 10.85 -11.80 8.68
N ASN A 162 11.98 -12.15 8.07
CA ASN A 162 12.69 -11.28 7.15
C ASN A 162 12.51 -11.76 5.72
N ALA A 163 12.21 -10.81 4.82
CA ALA A 163 12.39 -10.97 3.39
C ALA A 163 13.69 -10.24 2.99
N ILE A 164 14.58 -10.96 2.33
CA ILE A 164 15.82 -10.45 1.77
C ILE A 164 15.63 -10.38 0.26
N ILE A 165 15.70 -9.20 -0.31
CA ILE A 165 15.41 -8.94 -1.72
C ILE A 165 16.67 -8.37 -2.39
N LYS A 166 17.19 -9.08 -3.37
CA LYS A 166 18.27 -8.59 -4.23
C LYS A 166 17.68 -8.06 -5.52
N GLY A 167 17.86 -6.77 -5.77
CA GLY A 167 17.25 -6.10 -6.91
C GLY A 167 17.79 -6.62 -8.26
N VAL A 168 16.89 -7.11 -9.12
CA VAL A 168 17.16 -7.54 -10.48
C VAL A 168 17.04 -6.39 -11.49
N LYS A 169 17.52 -6.55 -12.72
CA LYS A 169 17.44 -5.52 -13.76
C LYS A 169 16.04 -5.41 -14.35
N THR A 170 15.35 -6.53 -14.49
CA THR A 170 14.04 -6.62 -15.11
C THR A 170 13.24 -7.76 -14.51
N LEU A 171 11.92 -7.62 -14.47
CA LEU A 171 10.96 -8.70 -14.24
C LEU A 171 10.35 -9.10 -15.58
N GLN A 172 9.90 -10.34 -15.67
CA GLN A 172 9.22 -10.88 -16.86
C GLN A 172 7.73 -11.06 -16.56
N GLY A 173 6.90 -10.64 -17.49
CA GLY A 173 5.46 -10.85 -17.41
C GLY A 173 5.13 -12.35 -17.33
N LYS A 174 4.28 -12.71 -16.40
CA LYS A 174 3.84 -14.08 -16.13
C LYS A 174 2.38 -14.14 -15.73
N GLU A 175 1.83 -15.33 -15.76
CA GLU A 175 0.58 -15.64 -15.10
C GLU A 175 0.83 -15.90 -13.61
N VAL A 176 0.19 -15.09 -12.77
CA VAL A 176 0.38 -15.06 -11.31
C VAL A 176 -0.98 -15.04 -10.60
N GLU A 177 -1.00 -15.34 -9.31
CA GLU A 177 -2.24 -15.54 -8.56
C GLU A 177 -2.30 -14.61 -7.34
N ALA A 178 -3.33 -13.76 -7.29
CA ALA A 178 -3.65 -12.98 -6.10
C ALA A 178 -4.24 -13.90 -5.02
N LYS A 179 -3.59 -13.95 -3.85
CA LYS A 179 -4.01 -14.76 -2.69
C LYS A 179 -4.64 -13.93 -1.59
N ASP A 180 -4.37 -12.64 -1.60
CA ASP A 180 -4.91 -11.66 -0.66
C ASP A 180 -4.97 -10.27 -1.32
N LEU A 181 -5.61 -9.34 -0.61
CA LEU A 181 -5.83 -7.97 -1.07
C LEU A 181 -4.53 -7.24 -1.44
N ARG A 182 -3.57 -7.18 -0.52
CA ARG A 182 -2.36 -6.35 -0.67
C ARG A 182 -1.31 -7.02 -1.55
N GLY A 183 -1.16 -8.34 -1.42
CA GLY A 183 -0.33 -9.15 -2.31
C GLY A 183 -0.81 -9.09 -3.75
N GLY A 184 -2.13 -9.18 -3.97
CA GLY A 184 -2.71 -9.05 -5.31
C GLY A 184 -2.43 -7.68 -5.95
N ALA A 185 -2.64 -6.58 -5.22
CA ALA A 185 -2.31 -5.23 -5.70
C ALA A 185 -0.81 -5.10 -6.01
N ALA A 186 0.05 -5.68 -5.18
CA ALA A 186 1.50 -5.71 -5.39
C ALA A 186 1.90 -6.48 -6.66
N LEU A 187 1.21 -7.59 -6.98
CA LEU A 187 1.44 -8.33 -8.23
C LEU A 187 1.00 -7.52 -9.47
N VAL A 188 -0.05 -6.71 -9.38
CA VAL A 188 -0.40 -5.78 -10.47
C VAL A 188 0.71 -4.74 -10.65
N ILE A 189 1.25 -4.16 -9.57
CA ILE A 189 2.40 -3.25 -9.64
C ILE A 189 3.59 -3.95 -10.29
N ALA A 190 3.90 -5.20 -9.90
CA ALA A 190 4.97 -5.97 -10.54
C ALA A 190 4.74 -6.15 -12.05
N GLY A 191 3.48 -6.38 -12.46
CA GLY A 191 3.09 -6.47 -13.86
C GLY A 191 3.32 -5.17 -14.64
N LEU A 192 3.07 -4.01 -14.02
CA LEU A 192 3.35 -2.69 -14.63
C LEU A 192 4.85 -2.42 -14.77
N MET A 193 5.68 -3.04 -13.93
CA MET A 193 7.14 -2.92 -13.95
C MET A 193 7.82 -3.95 -14.87
N ALA A 194 7.12 -5.02 -15.24
CA ALA A 194 7.69 -6.17 -15.96
C ALA A 194 7.69 -5.94 -17.48
N GLU A 195 8.61 -6.63 -18.15
CA GLU A 195 8.60 -6.76 -19.62
C GLU A 195 7.58 -7.82 -20.06
N GLY A 196 6.81 -7.52 -21.10
CA GLY A 196 5.80 -8.40 -21.64
C GLY A 196 4.46 -8.28 -20.90
N LYS A 197 3.63 -9.34 -20.99
CA LYS A 197 2.27 -9.37 -20.45
C LYS A 197 2.21 -10.14 -19.14
N THR A 198 1.61 -9.54 -18.13
CA THR A 198 1.28 -10.20 -16.85
C THR A 198 -0.22 -10.41 -16.75
N VAL A 199 -0.62 -11.59 -16.32
CA VAL A 199 -2.01 -11.93 -16.00
C VAL A 199 -2.10 -12.19 -14.52
N VAL A 200 -2.95 -11.44 -13.81
CA VAL A 200 -3.19 -11.61 -12.37
C VAL A 200 -4.55 -12.27 -12.17
N ASN A 201 -4.55 -13.54 -11.84
CA ASN A 201 -5.76 -14.31 -11.54
C ASN A 201 -6.27 -14.00 -10.12
N ASN A 202 -7.54 -14.33 -9.85
CA ASN A 202 -8.21 -14.09 -8.56
C ASN A 202 -8.20 -12.61 -8.14
N ALA A 203 -8.27 -11.69 -9.11
CA ALA A 203 -8.24 -10.24 -8.88
C ALA A 203 -9.39 -9.72 -8.00
N PHE A 204 -10.44 -10.53 -7.73
CA PHE A 204 -11.52 -10.20 -6.80
C PHE A 204 -11.01 -9.90 -5.37
N HIS A 205 -9.87 -10.47 -4.96
CA HIS A 205 -9.24 -10.13 -3.70
C HIS A 205 -8.86 -8.65 -3.60
N ILE A 206 -8.44 -8.04 -4.71
CA ILE A 206 -8.04 -6.63 -4.77
C ILE A 206 -9.24 -5.70 -4.56
N GLN A 207 -10.41 -6.08 -5.08
CA GLN A 207 -11.65 -5.28 -5.01
C GLN A 207 -12.17 -5.07 -3.57
N ARG A 208 -11.70 -5.87 -2.62
CA ARG A 208 -12.09 -5.74 -1.21
C ARG A 208 -11.57 -4.47 -0.51
N GLY A 209 -10.59 -3.80 -1.08
CA GLY A 209 -9.98 -2.62 -0.46
C GLY A 209 -9.60 -1.50 -1.43
N TYR A 210 -10.01 -1.64 -2.71
CA TYR A 210 -9.87 -0.59 -3.72
C TYR A 210 -11.20 -0.51 -4.48
N GLU A 211 -11.79 0.67 -4.54
CA GLU A 211 -13.11 0.87 -5.15
C GLU A 211 -13.11 0.52 -6.65
N ASP A 212 -12.17 1.08 -7.41
CA ASP A 212 -11.95 0.77 -8.83
C ASP A 212 -10.47 0.81 -9.16
N PHE A 213 -9.78 -0.29 -8.82
CA PHE A 213 -8.33 -0.38 -8.97
C PHE A 213 -7.88 -0.27 -10.43
N GLU A 214 -8.64 -0.88 -11.35
CA GLU A 214 -8.35 -0.81 -12.79
C GLU A 214 -8.42 0.63 -13.29
N LYS A 215 -9.51 1.34 -12.94
CA LYS A 215 -9.67 2.74 -13.31
C LYS A 215 -8.55 3.61 -12.73
N GLY A 216 -8.22 3.44 -11.45
CA GLY A 216 -7.14 4.19 -10.80
C GLY A 216 -5.79 4.02 -11.49
N ILE A 217 -5.45 2.81 -11.91
CA ILE A 217 -4.21 2.55 -12.68
C ILE A 217 -4.29 3.18 -14.09
N LYS A 218 -5.44 3.10 -14.78
CA LYS A 218 -5.65 3.75 -16.09
C LYS A 218 -5.55 5.27 -16.01
N ASP A 219 -6.14 5.88 -15.00
CA ASP A 219 -6.09 7.33 -14.77
C ASP A 219 -4.64 7.82 -14.54
N LEU A 220 -3.76 6.93 -14.04
CA LEU A 220 -2.32 7.18 -13.90
C LEU A 220 -1.52 6.86 -15.18
N GLY A 221 -2.18 6.45 -16.27
CA GLY A 221 -1.55 6.11 -17.56
C GLY A 221 -1.07 4.66 -17.66
N GLY A 222 -1.39 3.81 -16.70
CA GLY A 222 -1.04 2.38 -16.75
C GLY A 222 -1.92 1.59 -17.73
N LEU A 223 -1.31 0.65 -18.42
CA LEU A 223 -2.01 -0.26 -19.34
C LEU A 223 -2.49 -1.49 -18.56
N ILE A 224 -3.77 -1.53 -18.26
CA ILE A 224 -4.42 -2.62 -17.53
C ILE A 224 -5.81 -2.89 -18.10
N GLU A 225 -6.21 -4.16 -18.14
CA GLU A 225 -7.54 -4.57 -18.56
C GLU A 225 -8.07 -5.67 -17.63
N LYS A 226 -9.32 -5.54 -17.20
CA LYS A 226 -10.02 -6.58 -16.49
C LYS A 226 -10.72 -7.51 -17.51
N LYS A 227 -10.28 -8.76 -17.58
CA LYS A 227 -11.05 -9.77 -18.30
C LYS A 227 -12.30 -10.12 -17.51
N ARG A 228 -13.47 -10.02 -18.14
CA ARG A 228 -14.70 -10.60 -17.60
C ARG A 228 -14.62 -12.11 -17.78
N GLU A 229 -14.84 -12.88 -16.71
CA GLU A 229 -15.11 -14.30 -16.87
C GLU A 229 -16.40 -14.42 -17.69
N GLU A 230 -16.32 -15.02 -18.86
CA GLU A 230 -17.51 -15.48 -19.58
C GLU A 230 -18.14 -16.56 -18.70
N ARG A 231 -19.32 -16.27 -18.16
CA ARG A 231 -20.15 -17.22 -17.41
C ARG A 231 -20.81 -18.20 -18.33
#